data_26728b1354e2ec7dc0a47320580c1afd
#
_entry.id   26728b1354e2ec7dc0a47320580c1afd
#
_cell.length_a   1.000
_cell.length_b   1.000
_cell.length_c   1.000
_cell.angle_alpha   90.00
_cell.angle_beta   90.00
_cell.angle_gamma   90.00
#
_symmetry.space_group_name_H-M   'P 1'
#
loop_
_entity.id
_entity.type
_entity.pdbx_description
1 polymer ?
#
loop_
_entity_poly.entity_id
_entity_poly.type
_entity_poly.pdbx_seq_one_letter_code
_entity_poly.pdbx_strand_id
1 'polypeptide(L)'
;AGTGRTRPAPDDIDTVNLFAALPDVPPSLPGGRRRAGANRVRLAQALSSVARDAVALFTEVGFDDVAADGQPTRLSRCSADDCGLVFYDSSRGGTRRWCSMQRCGNRAKVRAHRARRAAV
;
A
#
# COMPACT_ATOMS: atom_id res chain seq x y z
N ALA A 1 0.49 16.48 16.53
CA ALA A 1 1.76 15.76 16.39
C ALA A 1 1.83 15.21 14.97
N GLY A 2 2.68 15.81 14.14
CA GLY A 2 2.86 15.38 12.77
C GLY A 2 3.40 13.96 12.72
N THR A 3 2.59 13.03 12.30
CA THR A 3 3.03 11.70 11.91
C THR A 3 3.52 11.78 10.47
N GLY A 4 4.63 12.51 10.26
CA GLY A 4 5.35 12.44 9.00
C GLY A 4 5.67 10.99 8.70
N ARG A 5 5.47 10.55 7.47
CA ARG A 5 5.95 9.23 7.05
C ARG A 5 7.45 9.20 7.25
N THR A 6 7.91 8.22 7.99
CA THR A 6 9.34 8.00 8.11
C THR A 6 9.85 7.51 6.75
N ARG A 7 10.78 8.25 6.16
CA ARG A 7 11.45 7.79 4.94
C ARG A 7 12.11 6.43 5.22
N PRO A 8 11.97 5.44 4.31
CA PRO A 8 12.63 4.15 4.49
C PRO A 8 14.13 4.33 4.68
N ALA A 9 14.73 3.49 5.53
CA ALA A 9 16.18 3.47 5.68
C ALA A 9 16.83 3.01 4.37
N PRO A 10 18.07 3.42 4.07
CA PRO A 10 18.78 2.95 2.89
C PRO A 10 18.83 1.43 2.77
N ASP A 11 19.02 0.72 3.87
CA ASP A 11 19.06 -0.75 3.91
C ASP A 11 17.71 -1.39 3.52
N ASP A 12 16.58 -0.73 3.87
CA ASP A 12 15.25 -1.19 3.46
C ASP A 12 15.07 -1.03 1.95
N ILE A 13 15.55 0.08 1.39
CA ILE A 13 15.53 0.34 -0.05
C ILE A 13 16.41 -0.69 -0.79
N ASP A 14 17.59 -0.96 -0.28
CA ASP A 14 18.50 -1.96 -0.84
C ASP A 14 17.87 -3.36 -0.83
N THR A 15 17.16 -3.71 0.24
CA THR A 15 16.44 -4.98 0.34
C THR A 15 15.36 -5.09 -0.74
N VAL A 16 14.55 -4.06 -0.94
CA VAL A 16 13.54 -4.03 -2.01
C VAL A 16 14.19 -4.15 -3.38
N ASN A 17 15.25 -3.40 -3.64
CA ASN A 17 15.97 -3.44 -4.91
C ASN A 17 16.59 -4.81 -5.18
N LEU A 18 17.13 -5.48 -4.16
CA LEU A 18 17.71 -6.82 -4.29
C LEU A 18 16.65 -7.82 -4.75
N PHE A 19 15.48 -7.84 -4.12
CA PHE A 19 14.40 -8.75 -4.52
C PHE A 19 13.78 -8.36 -5.86
N ALA A 20 13.67 -7.08 -6.18
CA ALA A 20 13.17 -6.62 -7.48
C ALA A 20 14.08 -7.04 -8.65
N ALA A 21 15.38 -7.24 -8.41
CA ALA A 21 16.35 -7.70 -9.40
C ALA A 21 16.26 -9.21 -9.69
N LEU A 22 15.59 -9.99 -8.83
CA LEU A 22 15.41 -11.43 -9.03
C LEU A 22 14.38 -11.72 -10.13
N PRO A 23 14.40 -12.95 -10.72
CA PRO A 23 13.37 -13.36 -11.68
C PRO A 23 11.97 -13.27 -11.09
N ASP A 24 11.05 -12.70 -11.85
CA ASP A 24 9.66 -12.54 -11.50
C ASP A 24 8.82 -13.77 -11.90
N VAL A 25 7.57 -13.81 -11.46
CA VAL A 25 6.58 -14.79 -11.92
C VAL A 25 6.32 -14.54 -13.41
N PRO A 26 6.57 -15.53 -14.29
CA PRO A 26 6.36 -15.33 -15.71
C PRO A 26 4.86 -15.16 -16.01
N PRO A 27 4.50 -14.20 -16.87
CA PRO A 27 3.11 -14.07 -17.31
C PRO A 27 2.71 -15.28 -18.15
N SER A 28 1.46 -15.70 -18.07
CA SER A 28 0.93 -16.79 -18.87
C SER A 28 -0.48 -16.51 -19.34
N LEU A 29 -0.81 -17.01 -20.52
CA LEU A 29 -2.18 -16.98 -21.03
C LEU A 29 -2.93 -18.25 -20.55
N PRO A 30 -4.14 -18.11 -20.02
CA PRO A 30 -4.97 -19.27 -19.66
C PRO A 30 -5.49 -19.97 -20.92
N GLY A 31 -5.87 -21.24 -20.77
CA GLY A 31 -6.49 -22.04 -21.85
C GLY A 31 -5.53 -22.88 -22.68
N GLY A 32 -4.22 -22.78 -22.48
CA GLY A 32 -3.25 -23.69 -23.12
C GLY A 32 -3.27 -25.10 -22.52
N ARG A 33 -2.92 -26.11 -23.34
CA ARG A 33 -2.82 -27.50 -22.87
C ARG A 33 -1.54 -27.79 -22.10
N ARG A 34 -0.48 -27.01 -22.34
CA ARG A 34 0.81 -27.12 -21.66
C ARG A 34 1.13 -25.82 -20.97
N ARG A 35 1.66 -25.88 -19.77
CA ARG A 35 2.23 -24.73 -19.11
C ARG A 35 3.70 -24.63 -19.46
N ALA A 36 4.09 -23.51 -20.05
CA ALA A 36 5.50 -23.15 -20.17
C ALA A 36 5.99 -22.68 -18.80
N GLY A 37 7.16 -23.17 -18.39
CA GLY A 37 7.75 -22.81 -17.11
C GLY A 37 7.40 -23.74 -15.96
N ALA A 38 7.88 -23.43 -14.77
CA ALA A 38 7.66 -24.23 -13.58
C ALA A 38 6.20 -24.21 -13.13
N ASN A 39 5.65 -25.37 -12.78
CA ASN A 39 4.30 -25.49 -12.23
C ASN A 39 4.14 -24.85 -10.83
N ARG A 40 5.23 -24.40 -10.24
CA ARG A 40 5.28 -23.83 -8.89
C ARG A 40 5.94 -22.47 -8.92
N VAL A 41 5.27 -21.48 -8.37
CA VAL A 41 5.88 -20.19 -8.06
C VAL A 41 6.83 -20.39 -6.90
N ARG A 42 8.10 -20.04 -7.10
CA ARG A 42 9.08 -20.01 -6.02
C ARG A 42 8.86 -18.79 -5.13
N LEU A 43 9.16 -18.91 -3.84
CA LEU A 43 9.07 -17.79 -2.90
C LEU A 43 9.83 -16.56 -3.40
N ALA A 44 11.05 -16.75 -3.93
CA ALA A 44 11.86 -15.66 -4.48
C ALA A 44 11.16 -14.94 -5.65
N GLN A 45 10.43 -15.65 -6.51
CA GLN A 45 9.64 -15.05 -7.59
C GLN A 45 8.47 -14.23 -7.06
N ALA A 46 7.75 -14.74 -6.05
CA ALA A 46 6.67 -14.00 -5.41
C ALA A 46 7.18 -12.73 -4.73
N LEU A 47 8.30 -12.80 -4.02
CA LEU A 47 8.96 -11.65 -3.42
C LEU A 47 9.44 -10.65 -4.47
N SER A 48 9.95 -11.12 -5.61
CA SER A 48 10.32 -10.26 -6.73
C SER A 48 9.11 -9.49 -7.27
N SER A 49 7.98 -10.16 -7.48
CA SER A 49 6.74 -9.50 -7.92
C SER A 49 6.32 -8.38 -6.97
N VAL A 50 6.31 -8.65 -5.68
CA VAL A 50 5.96 -7.65 -4.65
C VAL A 50 6.96 -6.50 -4.64
N ALA A 51 8.26 -6.80 -4.70
CA ALA A 51 9.31 -5.78 -4.70
C ALA A 51 9.23 -4.88 -5.93
N ARG A 52 8.96 -5.45 -7.11
CA ARG A 52 8.79 -4.68 -8.36
C ARG A 52 7.57 -3.76 -8.30
N ASP A 53 6.46 -4.23 -7.74
CA ASP A 53 5.27 -3.42 -7.50
C ASP A 53 5.57 -2.26 -6.54
N ALA A 54 6.31 -2.52 -5.47
CA ALA A 54 6.76 -1.49 -4.54
C ALA A 54 7.69 -0.45 -5.23
N VAL A 55 8.62 -0.90 -6.04
CA VAL A 55 9.50 0.00 -6.83
C VAL A 55 8.66 0.90 -7.74
N ALA A 56 7.72 0.33 -8.48
CA ALA A 56 6.85 1.09 -9.36
C ALA A 56 6.02 2.13 -8.58
N LEU A 57 5.41 1.72 -7.48
CA LEU A 57 4.62 2.58 -6.61
C LEU A 57 5.45 3.76 -6.07
N PHE A 58 6.59 3.49 -5.44
CA PHE A 58 7.42 4.54 -4.84
C PHE A 58 8.14 5.41 -5.87
N THR A 59 8.36 4.91 -7.08
CA THR A 59 8.84 5.72 -8.20
C THR A 59 7.79 6.74 -8.63
N GLU A 60 6.51 6.35 -8.61
CA GLU A 60 5.40 7.22 -8.97
C GLU A 60 5.07 8.24 -7.86
N VAL A 61 4.96 7.79 -6.61
CA VAL A 61 4.45 8.63 -5.51
C VAL A 61 5.52 9.24 -4.63
N GLY A 62 6.77 8.77 -4.71
CA GLY A 62 7.86 9.18 -3.83
C GLY A 62 7.71 8.68 -2.39
N PHE A 63 8.65 9.07 -1.53
CA PHE A 63 8.66 8.74 -0.10
C PHE A 63 8.16 9.89 0.78
N ASP A 64 8.14 11.10 0.24
CA ASP A 64 7.79 12.30 0.98
C ASP A 64 6.27 12.52 1.05
N ASP A 65 5.82 13.37 1.94
CA ASP A 65 4.39 13.70 2.09
C ASP A 65 3.86 14.55 0.92
N VAL A 66 4.77 15.11 0.15
CA VAL A 66 4.47 15.91 -1.02
C VAL A 66 5.24 15.34 -2.20
N ALA A 67 4.56 15.07 -3.29
CA ALA A 67 5.19 14.63 -4.53
C ALA A 67 6.07 15.74 -5.14
N ALA A 68 6.97 15.36 -6.06
CA ALA A 68 7.89 16.30 -6.71
C ALA A 68 7.18 17.46 -7.46
N ASP A 69 5.93 17.27 -7.84
CA ASP A 69 5.08 18.29 -8.47
C ASP A 69 4.36 19.22 -7.46
N GLY A 70 4.66 19.10 -6.17
CA GLY A 70 4.04 19.89 -5.11
C GLY A 70 2.67 19.42 -4.67
N GLN A 71 2.15 18.32 -5.24
CA GLN A 71 0.87 17.76 -4.85
C GLN A 71 0.99 16.83 -3.63
N PRO A 72 -0.07 16.72 -2.81
CA PRO A 72 -0.11 15.73 -1.74
C PRO A 72 0.08 14.32 -2.29
N THR A 73 0.89 13.52 -1.63
CA THR A 73 1.06 12.14 -2.09
C THR A 73 -0.22 11.34 -1.85
N ARG A 74 -0.41 10.31 -2.67
CA ARG A 74 -1.54 9.39 -2.55
C ARG A 74 -1.36 8.32 -1.47
N LEU A 75 -0.20 8.28 -0.82
CA LEU A 75 0.02 7.41 0.33
C LEU A 75 -0.42 8.12 1.60
N SER A 76 -1.38 7.52 2.28
CA SER A 76 -1.97 8.07 3.50
C SER A 76 -2.00 7.05 4.62
N ARG A 77 -1.87 7.53 5.85
CA ARG A 77 -2.04 6.70 7.04
C ARG A 77 -3.50 6.69 7.45
N CYS A 78 -4.01 5.54 7.85
CA CYS A 78 -5.37 5.43 8.38
C CYS A 78 -5.56 6.38 9.59
N SER A 79 -6.67 7.12 9.59
CA SER A 79 -6.99 8.09 10.64
C SER A 79 -7.52 7.46 11.93
N ALA A 80 -7.71 6.15 11.98
CA ALA A 80 -8.12 5.46 13.21
C ALA A 80 -6.94 5.40 14.20
N ASP A 81 -7.17 5.76 15.45
CA ASP A 81 -6.14 5.81 16.50
C ASP A 81 -5.50 4.44 16.77
N ASP A 82 -6.27 3.37 16.59
CA ASP A 82 -5.85 1.99 16.78
C ASP A 82 -5.45 1.27 15.49
N CYS A 83 -5.17 2.02 14.42
CA CYS A 83 -4.75 1.49 13.12
C CYS A 83 -3.49 2.19 12.62
N GLY A 84 -2.47 1.41 12.33
CA GLY A 84 -1.21 1.92 11.79
C GLY A 84 -1.04 1.73 10.29
N LEU A 85 -2.07 1.25 9.58
CA LEU A 85 -1.96 0.92 8.16
C LEU A 85 -1.78 2.17 7.30
N VAL A 86 -0.86 2.05 6.35
CA VAL A 86 -0.70 2.98 5.23
C VAL A 86 -1.45 2.40 4.03
N PHE A 87 -2.13 3.24 3.27
CA PHE A 87 -2.87 2.84 2.09
C PHE A 87 -2.63 3.82 0.93
N TYR A 88 -2.80 3.33 -0.28
CA TYR A 88 -2.83 4.17 -1.47
C TYR A 88 -4.24 4.71 -1.68
N ASP A 89 -4.36 6.03 -1.73
CA ASP A 89 -5.64 6.71 -1.95
C ASP A 89 -5.89 6.90 -3.46
N SER A 90 -6.64 5.98 -4.04
CA SER A 90 -7.08 6.06 -5.44
C SER A 90 -8.38 6.86 -5.62
N SER A 91 -8.93 7.44 -4.56
CA SER A 91 -10.15 8.24 -4.65
C SER A 91 -9.94 9.51 -5.48
N ARG A 92 -10.98 9.96 -6.14
CA ARG A 92 -10.93 11.09 -7.07
C ARG A 92 -10.41 12.38 -6.41
N GLY A 93 -10.81 12.63 -5.16
CA GLY A 93 -10.43 13.83 -4.41
C GLY A 93 -9.21 13.66 -3.53
N GLY A 94 -8.63 12.46 -3.40
CA GLY A 94 -7.55 12.19 -2.46
C GLY A 94 -7.93 12.43 -0.99
N THR A 95 -9.20 12.23 -0.64
CA THR A 95 -9.78 12.58 0.66
C THR A 95 -10.08 11.37 1.55
N ARG A 96 -9.67 10.19 1.14
CA ARG A 96 -9.89 8.96 1.91
C ARG A 96 -9.17 9.02 3.24
N ARG A 97 -9.90 8.76 4.32
CA ARG A 97 -9.39 8.83 5.70
C ARG A 97 -9.06 7.47 6.30
N TRP A 98 -9.71 6.42 5.81
CA TRP A 98 -9.68 5.08 6.41
C TRP A 98 -9.04 4.09 5.46
N CYS A 99 -8.22 3.18 6.00
CA CYS A 99 -7.65 2.10 5.21
C CYS A 99 -8.74 1.20 4.59
N SER A 100 -9.86 1.05 5.31
CA SER A 100 -11.03 0.32 4.84
C SER A 100 -12.29 0.87 5.51
N MET A 101 -13.36 1.06 4.74
CA MET A 101 -14.67 1.40 5.28
C MET A 101 -15.26 0.29 6.13
N GLN A 102 -15.07 -0.97 5.74
CA GLN A 102 -15.58 -2.14 6.46
C GLN A 102 -14.98 -2.28 7.87
N ARG A 103 -13.74 -1.87 8.04
CA ARG A 103 -13.04 -1.94 9.32
C ARG A 103 -13.05 -0.60 10.05
N CYS A 104 -12.17 0.31 9.67
CA CYS A 104 -11.96 1.55 10.42
C CYS A 104 -13.05 2.57 10.20
N GLY A 105 -13.59 2.72 8.99
CA GLY A 105 -14.65 3.68 8.71
C GLY A 105 -15.94 3.37 9.47
N ASN A 106 -16.38 2.13 9.47
CA ASN A 106 -17.59 1.74 10.21
C ASN A 106 -17.40 1.85 11.71
N ARG A 107 -16.23 1.48 12.26
CA ARG A 107 -15.94 1.67 13.69
C ARG A 107 -15.99 3.15 14.06
N ALA A 108 -15.43 4.04 13.25
CA ALA A 108 -15.50 5.47 13.49
C ALA A 108 -16.95 6.00 13.50
N LYS A 109 -17.76 5.56 12.55
CA LYS A 109 -19.20 5.92 12.50
C LYS A 109 -19.94 5.46 13.74
N VAL A 110 -19.72 4.24 14.20
CA VAL A 110 -20.35 3.69 15.42
C VAL A 110 -19.93 4.47 16.65
N ARG A 111 -18.63 4.76 16.81
CA ARG A 111 -18.12 5.58 17.91
C ARG A 111 -18.76 6.98 17.92
N ALA A 112 -18.81 7.65 16.78
CA ALA A 112 -19.42 8.96 16.64
C ALA A 112 -20.92 8.94 16.98
N HIS A 113 -21.65 7.90 16.55
CA HIS A 113 -23.06 7.74 16.85
C HIS A 113 -23.29 7.54 18.36
N ARG A 114 -22.50 6.67 18.99
CA ARG A 114 -22.59 6.43 20.46
C ARG A 114 -22.26 7.69 21.25
N ALA A 115 -21.25 8.44 20.86
CA ALA A 115 -20.86 9.70 21.51
C ALA A 115 -22.01 10.73 21.43
N ARG A 116 -22.68 10.88 20.29
CA ARG A 116 -23.82 11.76 20.13
C ARG A 116 -25.01 11.35 21.02
N ARG A 117 -25.27 10.06 21.15
CA ARG A 117 -26.35 9.55 22.02
C ARG A 117 -26.03 9.75 23.50
N ALA A 118 -24.80 9.64 23.92
CA ALA A 118 -24.38 9.85 25.29
C ALA A 118 -24.39 11.34 25.73
N ALA A 119 -24.34 12.26 24.76
CA ALA A 119 -24.31 13.69 24.98
C ALA A 119 -25.74 14.33 25.11
N VAL A 120 -26.78 13.54 24.96
CA VAL A 120 -28.19 14.00 25.06
C VAL A 120 -28.77 13.80 26.45
#